data_072c16aa4c75dddab113588c3a08f244
#
_entry.id   072c16aa4c75dddab113588c3a08f244
#
_cell.length_a   1.000
_cell.length_b   1.000
_cell.length_c   1.000
_cell.angle_alpha   90.00
_cell.angle_beta   90.00
_cell.angle_gamma   90.00
#
_symmetry.space_group_name_H-M   'P 1'
#
loop_
_entity.id
_entity.type
_entity.pdbx_description
1 polymer ?
#
loop_
_entity_poly.entity_id
_entity_poly.type
_entity_poly.pdbx_seq_one_letter_code
_entity_poly.pdbx_strand_id
1 'polypeptide(L)'
;PEGIEGERFFQKHAWKGMNPAIRLVPDPKEKKEPPLVAIDSLDGLLGLVQAATLEIHPWGSTLADWERPDRIILDLDPGEGVAWSAVIDAAREIKARLEEAGLAAFVKTSGGKGLHVMAPLKPAADWTAAKAFTKGLAEAMASDSPDLYVATISKAKRGGKILVDYLRNQRGATAVAAYSTRARPGAPVSMPVEWEDLGPDLGPARFTVDNTPGHIAARAADPFADFAAAAAPLAAPSRRKK
;
A
#
# COMPACT_ATOMS: atom_id res chain seq x y z
N PRO A 1 -12.12 21.26 -6.00
CA PRO A 1 -10.87 20.87 -6.67
C PRO A 1 -10.91 21.32 -8.14
N GLU A 2 -9.81 21.90 -8.58
CA GLU A 2 -9.70 22.50 -9.93
C GLU A 2 -9.00 21.55 -10.91
N GLY A 3 -9.18 20.24 -10.72
CA GLY A 3 -8.56 19.21 -11.53
C GLY A 3 -7.14 18.84 -11.03
N ILE A 4 -6.39 18.09 -11.86
CA ILE A 4 -5.08 17.53 -11.50
C ILE A 4 -3.99 18.61 -11.34
N GLU A 5 -4.16 19.75 -11.98
CA GLU A 5 -3.26 20.90 -11.90
C GLU A 5 -3.57 21.83 -10.71
N GLY A 6 -4.73 21.66 -10.06
CA GLY A 6 -5.16 22.46 -8.91
C GLY A 6 -4.44 22.09 -7.61
N GLU A 7 -4.70 22.86 -6.57
CA GLU A 7 -4.19 22.58 -5.23
C GLU A 7 -4.72 21.24 -4.73
N ARG A 8 -3.81 20.41 -4.20
CA ARG A 8 -4.09 19.08 -3.65
C ARG A 8 -3.82 19.06 -2.16
N PHE A 9 -4.75 18.49 -1.42
CA PHE A 9 -4.64 18.35 0.03
C PHE A 9 -5.12 16.96 0.47
N PHE A 10 -4.67 16.53 1.63
CA PHE A 10 -5.06 15.25 2.20
C PHE A 10 -6.26 15.46 3.11
N GLN A 11 -7.45 14.97 2.68
CA GLN A 11 -8.71 15.09 3.40
C GLN A 11 -9.03 13.79 4.15
N LYS A 12 -9.12 13.87 5.47
CA LYS A 12 -9.49 12.73 6.33
C LYS A 12 -10.67 13.00 7.27
N HIS A 13 -11.20 14.22 7.27
CA HIS A 13 -12.33 14.64 8.08
C HIS A 13 -13.48 15.16 7.20
N ALA A 14 -14.65 15.36 7.79
CA ALA A 14 -15.83 15.91 7.09
C ALA A 14 -15.55 17.26 6.43
N TRP A 15 -16.22 17.51 5.33
CA TRP A 15 -16.24 18.80 4.63
C TRP A 15 -17.68 19.26 4.33
N LYS A 16 -17.84 20.53 4.04
CA LYS A 16 -19.15 21.09 3.67
C LYS A 16 -19.64 20.46 2.37
N GLY A 17 -20.87 19.91 2.39
CA GLY A 17 -21.48 19.26 1.21
C GLY A 17 -21.01 17.81 0.98
N MET A 18 -20.37 17.19 1.98
CA MET A 18 -20.02 15.78 1.92
C MET A 18 -21.25 14.90 1.67
N ASN A 19 -21.12 13.93 0.78
CA ASN A 19 -22.19 12.96 0.49
C ASN A 19 -22.53 12.16 1.76
N PRO A 20 -23.82 12.01 2.13
CA PRO A 20 -24.24 11.31 3.34
C PRO A 20 -23.92 9.81 3.35
N ALA A 21 -23.64 9.20 2.19
CA ALA A 21 -23.16 7.82 2.11
C ALA A 21 -21.72 7.65 2.59
N ILE A 22 -20.97 8.73 2.75
CA ILE A 22 -19.64 8.72 3.36
C ILE A 22 -19.82 8.75 4.88
N ARG A 23 -19.33 7.74 5.58
CA ARG A 23 -19.45 7.61 7.02
C ARG A 23 -18.44 8.49 7.74
N LEU A 24 -18.86 8.99 8.91
CA LEU A 24 -17.99 9.65 9.88
C LEU A 24 -17.81 8.75 11.10
N VAL A 25 -16.58 8.41 11.40
CA VAL A 25 -16.25 7.48 12.49
C VAL A 25 -15.27 8.16 13.45
N PRO A 26 -15.68 8.36 14.72
CA PRO A 26 -14.80 8.91 15.74
C PRO A 26 -13.64 7.97 16.04
N ASP A 27 -12.42 8.50 16.09
CA ASP A 27 -11.27 7.72 16.54
C ASP A 27 -11.38 7.48 18.05
N PRO A 28 -11.42 6.23 18.53
CA PRO A 28 -11.57 5.95 19.96
C PRO A 28 -10.40 6.43 20.83
N LYS A 29 -9.21 6.63 20.25
CA LYS A 29 -8.02 7.14 20.93
C LYS A 29 -7.84 8.66 20.80
N GLU A 30 -8.28 9.23 19.69
CA GLU A 30 -8.12 10.66 19.39
C GLU A 30 -9.45 11.43 19.58
N LYS A 31 -10.03 11.30 20.78
CA LYS A 31 -11.38 11.82 21.10
C LYS A 31 -11.56 13.33 20.88
N LYS A 32 -10.49 14.10 20.80
CA LYS A 32 -10.51 15.55 20.57
C LYS A 32 -10.46 15.91 19.09
N GLU A 33 -10.02 14.96 18.25
CA GLU A 33 -9.96 15.15 16.81
C GLU A 33 -11.33 14.97 16.17
N PRO A 34 -11.64 15.67 15.08
CA PRO A 34 -12.85 15.43 14.32
C PRO A 34 -12.94 14.00 13.82
N PRO A 35 -14.17 13.44 13.64
CA PRO A 35 -14.34 12.11 13.09
C PRO A 35 -13.67 11.93 11.74
N LEU A 36 -13.11 10.74 11.51
CA LEU A 36 -12.49 10.34 10.24
C LEU A 36 -13.56 9.92 9.24
N VAL A 37 -13.27 10.15 7.95
CA VAL A 37 -14.10 9.63 6.86
C VAL A 37 -13.83 8.14 6.65
N ALA A 38 -14.89 7.39 6.40
CA ALA A 38 -14.83 5.98 6.04
C ALA A 38 -15.87 5.66 4.97
N ILE A 39 -15.59 4.67 4.14
CA ILE A 39 -16.53 4.14 3.15
C ILE A 39 -16.68 2.64 3.33
N ASP A 40 -17.90 2.13 3.15
CA ASP A 40 -18.24 0.70 3.21
C ASP A 40 -19.29 0.33 2.15
N SER A 41 -19.52 1.21 1.18
CA SER A 41 -20.49 1.03 0.11
C SER A 41 -20.03 1.65 -1.20
N LEU A 42 -20.64 1.20 -2.29
CA LEU A 42 -20.45 1.80 -3.61
C LEU A 42 -20.86 3.28 -3.62
N ASP A 43 -21.97 3.62 -2.95
CA ASP A 43 -22.45 5.00 -2.87
C ASP A 43 -21.45 5.90 -2.13
N GLY A 44 -20.80 5.38 -1.08
CA GLY A 44 -19.71 6.08 -0.41
C GLY A 44 -18.52 6.33 -1.34
N LEU A 45 -18.15 5.34 -2.13
CA LEU A 45 -17.08 5.48 -3.14
C LEU A 45 -17.44 6.50 -4.22
N LEU A 46 -18.66 6.45 -4.74
CA LEU A 46 -19.16 7.43 -5.71
C LEU A 46 -19.22 8.83 -5.11
N GLY A 47 -19.56 8.94 -3.82
CA GLY A 47 -19.52 10.20 -3.08
C GLY A 47 -18.12 10.82 -3.02
N LEU A 48 -17.07 10.02 -2.86
CA LEU A 48 -15.69 10.50 -2.95
C LEU A 48 -15.34 10.98 -4.36
N VAL A 49 -15.75 10.23 -5.39
CA VAL A 49 -15.53 10.62 -6.80
C VAL A 49 -16.23 11.93 -7.12
N GLN A 50 -17.48 12.11 -6.69
CA GLN A 50 -18.23 13.36 -6.86
C GLN A 50 -17.57 14.55 -6.13
N ALA A 51 -16.87 14.28 -5.03
CA ALA A 51 -16.07 15.27 -4.31
C ALA A 51 -14.68 15.51 -4.95
N ALA A 52 -14.48 15.01 -6.17
CA ALA A 52 -13.22 15.09 -6.93
C ALA A 52 -12.01 14.51 -6.19
N THR A 53 -12.22 13.44 -5.42
CA THR A 53 -11.12 12.67 -4.82
C THR A 53 -10.31 11.99 -5.91
N LEU A 54 -9.02 12.30 -5.99
CA LEU A 54 -8.09 11.75 -6.97
C LEU A 54 -7.37 10.51 -6.46
N GLU A 55 -7.09 10.43 -5.17
CA GLU A 55 -6.38 9.32 -4.55
C GLU A 55 -7.10 8.85 -3.29
N ILE A 56 -7.23 7.56 -3.11
CA ILE A 56 -7.78 6.94 -1.90
C ILE A 56 -6.65 6.25 -1.16
N HIS A 57 -6.45 6.66 0.09
CA HIS A 57 -5.37 6.15 0.96
C HIS A 57 -5.95 5.61 2.27
N PRO A 58 -6.40 4.36 2.32
CA PRO A 58 -6.91 3.76 3.55
C PRO A 58 -5.80 3.44 4.54
N TRP A 59 -6.20 3.23 5.80
CA TRP A 59 -5.38 2.58 6.81
C TRP A 59 -5.22 1.10 6.47
N GLY A 60 -4.25 0.45 7.11
CA GLY A 60 -4.05 -1.01 7.06
C GLY A 60 -4.83 -1.76 8.15
N SER A 61 -5.98 -1.23 8.58
CA SER A 61 -6.89 -1.88 9.53
C SER A 61 -8.34 -1.56 9.17
N THR A 62 -9.29 -2.32 9.73
CA THR A 62 -10.72 -2.13 9.51
C THR A 62 -11.37 -1.31 10.64
N LEU A 63 -12.60 -0.87 10.42
CA LEU A 63 -13.39 -0.21 11.47
C LEU A 63 -13.76 -1.16 12.63
N ALA A 64 -13.70 -2.47 12.42
CA ALA A 64 -13.95 -3.45 13.46
C ALA A 64 -12.81 -3.53 14.48
N ASP A 65 -11.57 -3.29 14.04
CA ASP A 65 -10.41 -3.29 14.92
C ASP A 65 -9.34 -2.31 14.42
N TRP A 66 -9.27 -1.15 15.01
CA TRP A 66 -8.35 -0.07 14.66
C TRP A 66 -6.92 -0.31 15.15
N GLU A 67 -6.78 -1.18 16.15
CA GLU A 67 -5.52 -1.39 16.86
C GLU A 67 -4.72 -2.56 16.30
N ARG A 68 -5.34 -3.37 15.44
CA ARG A 68 -4.70 -4.51 14.80
C ARG A 68 -4.77 -4.37 13.29
N PRO A 69 -3.62 -4.40 12.60
CA PRO A 69 -3.60 -4.38 11.15
C PRO A 69 -4.22 -5.65 10.56
N ASP A 70 -4.96 -5.49 9.46
CA ASP A 70 -5.47 -6.57 8.63
C ASP A 70 -4.55 -6.90 7.46
N ARG A 71 -3.46 -6.15 7.31
CA ARG A 71 -2.43 -6.31 6.31
C ARG A 71 -1.12 -5.66 6.72
N ILE A 72 -0.03 -6.08 6.10
CA ILE A 72 1.23 -5.35 6.06
C ILE A 72 1.57 -4.94 4.63
N ILE A 73 2.34 -3.87 4.49
CA ILE A 73 2.73 -3.28 3.22
C ILE A 73 4.23 -2.96 3.28
N LEU A 74 4.97 -3.44 2.29
CA LEU A 74 6.34 -3.03 2.01
C LEU A 74 6.31 -2.24 0.69
N ASP A 75 6.63 -0.95 0.78
CA ASP A 75 6.61 -0.02 -0.35
C ASP A 75 8.04 0.08 -0.91
N LEU A 76 8.25 -0.40 -2.13
CA LEU A 76 9.52 -0.33 -2.84
C LEU A 76 9.60 1.01 -3.57
N ASP A 77 10.45 1.92 -3.08
CA ASP A 77 10.66 3.25 -3.66
C ASP A 77 12.08 3.34 -4.26
N PRO A 78 12.23 3.15 -5.58
CA PRO A 78 13.53 3.18 -6.22
C PRO A 78 14.11 4.60 -6.25
N GLY A 79 15.40 4.70 -5.93
CA GLY A 79 16.19 5.91 -6.13
C GLY A 79 16.43 6.19 -7.61
N GLU A 80 17.03 7.35 -7.88
CA GLU A 80 17.38 7.71 -9.25
C GLU A 80 18.39 6.71 -9.83
N GLY A 81 18.18 6.34 -11.10
CA GLY A 81 19.06 5.41 -11.83
C GLY A 81 18.81 3.93 -11.55
N VAL A 82 17.90 3.56 -10.66
CA VAL A 82 17.54 2.16 -10.40
C VAL A 82 16.71 1.62 -11.56
N ALA A 83 17.16 0.51 -12.14
CA ALA A 83 16.43 -0.18 -13.20
C ALA A 83 15.13 -0.79 -12.68
N TRP A 84 14.09 -0.81 -13.52
CA TRP A 84 12.79 -1.40 -13.16
C TRP A 84 12.90 -2.91 -12.85
N SER A 85 13.77 -3.65 -13.54
CA SER A 85 14.05 -5.05 -13.26
C SER A 85 14.52 -5.26 -11.81
N ALA A 86 15.37 -4.38 -11.29
CA ALA A 86 15.81 -4.46 -9.90
C ALA A 86 14.66 -4.25 -8.89
N VAL A 87 13.65 -3.42 -9.23
CA VAL A 87 12.45 -3.26 -8.40
C VAL A 87 11.61 -4.54 -8.41
N ILE A 88 11.49 -5.20 -9.56
CA ILE A 88 10.82 -6.50 -9.69
C ILE A 88 11.54 -7.57 -8.86
N ASP A 89 12.87 -7.64 -8.95
CA ASP A 89 13.67 -8.60 -8.19
C ASP A 89 13.55 -8.36 -6.68
N ALA A 90 13.55 -7.10 -6.25
CA ALA A 90 13.27 -6.73 -4.85
C ALA A 90 11.88 -7.16 -4.39
N ALA A 91 10.85 -7.02 -5.24
CA ALA A 91 9.51 -7.48 -4.91
C ALA A 91 9.46 -9.01 -4.75
N ARG A 92 10.13 -9.75 -5.63
CA ARG A 92 10.24 -11.22 -5.54
C ARG A 92 11.01 -11.67 -4.30
N GLU A 93 12.05 -10.94 -3.90
CA GLU A 93 12.76 -11.21 -2.65
C GLU A 93 11.87 -11.01 -1.44
N ILE A 94 11.09 -9.91 -1.38
CA ILE A 94 10.10 -9.70 -0.31
C ILE A 94 9.08 -10.84 -0.30
N LYS A 95 8.56 -11.25 -1.47
CA LYS A 95 7.65 -12.40 -1.57
C LYS A 95 8.22 -13.63 -0.89
N ALA A 96 9.43 -14.03 -1.27
CA ALA A 96 10.09 -15.21 -0.71
C ALA A 96 10.22 -15.12 0.82
N ARG A 97 10.64 -13.96 1.35
CA ARG A 97 10.79 -13.76 2.80
C ARG A 97 9.44 -13.77 3.54
N LEU A 98 8.36 -13.28 2.92
CA LEU A 98 7.01 -13.37 3.48
C LEU A 98 6.49 -14.81 3.49
N GLU A 99 6.71 -15.56 2.41
CA GLU A 99 6.34 -16.98 2.30
C GLU A 99 7.10 -17.85 3.30
N GLU A 100 8.41 -17.60 3.52
CA GLU A 100 9.19 -18.24 4.58
C GLU A 100 8.64 -17.96 5.99
N ALA A 101 8.02 -16.78 6.17
CA ALA A 101 7.31 -16.44 7.41
C ALA A 101 5.88 -16.98 7.50
N GLY A 102 5.43 -17.77 6.50
CA GLY A 102 4.09 -18.34 6.44
C GLY A 102 2.99 -17.35 6.02
N LEU A 103 3.37 -16.27 5.34
CA LEU A 103 2.44 -15.23 4.87
C LEU A 103 2.32 -15.28 3.34
N ALA A 104 1.09 -15.26 2.83
CA ALA A 104 0.86 -15.08 1.41
C ALA A 104 1.24 -13.66 0.98
N ALA A 105 1.87 -13.53 -0.19
CA ALA A 105 2.30 -12.25 -0.73
C ALA A 105 1.52 -11.87 -1.98
N PHE A 106 1.07 -10.62 -2.02
CA PHE A 106 0.37 -10.00 -3.14
C PHE A 106 1.13 -8.76 -3.59
N VAL A 107 1.02 -8.41 -4.87
CA VAL A 107 1.77 -7.28 -5.43
C VAL A 107 0.88 -6.37 -6.25
N LYS A 108 1.16 -5.07 -6.18
CA LYS A 108 0.52 -4.07 -7.03
C LYS A 108 1.51 -2.98 -7.42
N THR A 109 1.27 -2.31 -8.56
CA THR A 109 1.97 -1.07 -8.86
C THR A 109 1.58 0.00 -7.86
N SER A 110 2.51 0.89 -7.50
CA SER A 110 2.19 2.05 -6.67
C SER A 110 1.46 3.16 -7.44
N GLY A 111 1.36 3.04 -8.77
CA GLY A 111 0.97 4.14 -9.67
C GLY A 111 1.96 5.31 -9.62
N GLY A 112 3.16 5.05 -9.14
CA GLY A 112 4.28 5.97 -9.05
C GLY A 112 5.51 5.37 -9.72
N LYS A 113 6.59 5.18 -8.96
CA LYS A 113 7.86 4.63 -9.45
C LYS A 113 8.10 3.18 -9.02
N GLY A 114 7.35 2.65 -8.09
CA GLY A 114 7.65 1.40 -7.42
C GLY A 114 6.49 0.43 -7.35
N LEU A 115 6.68 -0.58 -6.51
CA LEU A 115 5.73 -1.65 -6.22
C LEU A 115 5.40 -1.67 -4.73
N HIS A 116 4.17 -2.04 -4.39
CA HIS A 116 3.79 -2.44 -3.04
C HIS A 116 3.69 -3.96 -2.99
N VAL A 117 4.44 -4.59 -2.10
CA VAL A 117 4.23 -5.98 -1.72
C VAL A 117 3.45 -6.01 -0.42
N MET A 118 2.37 -6.78 -0.40
CA MET A 118 1.39 -6.80 0.67
C MET A 118 1.16 -8.22 1.15
N ALA A 119 0.95 -8.38 2.45
CA ALA A 119 0.47 -9.63 3.00
C ALA A 119 -0.79 -9.40 3.86
N PRO A 120 -1.89 -10.14 3.62
CA PRO A 120 -3.07 -10.07 4.46
C PRO A 120 -2.81 -10.72 5.82
N LEU A 121 -3.33 -10.11 6.88
CA LEU A 121 -3.18 -10.59 8.24
C LEU A 121 -4.52 -10.92 8.88
N LYS A 122 -4.57 -11.99 9.67
CA LYS A 122 -5.59 -12.12 10.71
C LYS A 122 -5.27 -11.10 11.80
N PRO A 123 -6.23 -10.24 12.23
CA PRO A 123 -5.97 -9.16 13.20
C PRO A 123 -5.67 -9.73 14.60
N ALA A 124 -4.48 -10.25 14.81
CA ALA A 124 -4.00 -10.82 16.08
C ALA A 124 -2.84 -10.00 16.66
N ALA A 125 -1.89 -9.61 15.82
CA ALA A 125 -0.76 -8.75 16.18
C ALA A 125 -1.17 -7.27 16.20
N ASP A 126 -0.57 -6.49 17.09
CA ASP A 126 -0.75 -5.04 17.11
C ASP A 126 0.17 -4.31 16.09
N TRP A 127 0.00 -2.99 15.98
CA TRP A 127 0.81 -2.15 15.12
C TRP A 127 2.31 -2.19 15.46
N THR A 128 2.66 -2.38 16.74
CA THR A 128 4.05 -2.45 17.18
C THR A 128 4.71 -3.71 16.63
N ALA A 129 4.03 -4.84 16.74
CA ALA A 129 4.50 -6.12 16.22
C ALA A 129 4.59 -6.10 14.67
N ALA A 130 3.57 -5.58 13.98
CA ALA A 130 3.57 -5.49 12.52
C ALA A 130 4.71 -4.60 12.01
N LYS A 131 4.92 -3.44 12.64
CA LYS A 131 6.04 -2.54 12.32
C LYS A 131 7.39 -3.17 12.62
N ALA A 132 7.53 -3.87 13.74
CA ALA A 132 8.78 -4.54 14.10
C ALA A 132 9.13 -5.65 13.09
N PHE A 133 8.14 -6.44 12.65
CA PHE A 133 8.32 -7.48 11.65
C PHE A 133 8.76 -6.89 10.31
N THR A 134 8.01 -5.92 9.78
CA THR A 134 8.30 -5.31 8.47
C THR A 134 9.61 -4.51 8.47
N LYS A 135 9.94 -3.86 9.60
CA LYS A 135 11.25 -3.21 9.81
C LYS A 135 12.37 -4.23 9.78
N GLY A 136 12.23 -5.34 10.52
CA GLY A 136 13.24 -6.41 10.55
C GLY A 136 13.49 -7.00 9.16
N LEU A 137 12.44 -7.20 8.35
CA LEU A 137 12.58 -7.66 6.99
C LEU A 137 13.34 -6.64 6.12
N ALA A 138 12.96 -5.37 6.18
CA ALA A 138 13.63 -4.31 5.41
C ALA A 138 15.10 -4.13 5.82
N GLU A 139 15.41 -4.20 7.12
CA GLU A 139 16.78 -4.14 7.64
C GLU A 139 17.61 -5.35 7.24
N ALA A 140 17.02 -6.55 7.21
CA ALA A 140 17.69 -7.75 6.73
C ALA A 140 18.06 -7.63 5.25
N MET A 141 17.13 -7.21 4.38
CA MET A 141 17.43 -6.96 2.97
C MET A 141 18.56 -5.95 2.80
N ALA A 142 18.51 -4.82 3.53
CA ALA A 142 19.55 -3.80 3.47
C ALA A 142 20.91 -4.29 4.01
N SER A 143 20.92 -5.24 4.93
CA SER A 143 22.14 -5.87 5.45
C SER A 143 22.73 -6.90 4.49
N ASP A 144 21.86 -7.73 3.87
CA ASP A 144 22.27 -8.80 2.94
C ASP A 144 22.75 -8.22 1.61
N SER A 145 22.18 -7.11 1.15
CA SER A 145 22.51 -6.45 -0.11
C SER A 145 22.57 -4.91 0.06
N PRO A 146 23.60 -4.39 0.77
CA PRO A 146 23.69 -2.97 1.12
C PRO A 146 23.89 -2.05 -0.09
N ASP A 147 24.32 -2.57 -1.23
CA ASP A 147 24.44 -1.80 -2.47
C ASP A 147 23.12 -1.68 -3.25
N LEU A 148 22.15 -2.55 -2.97
CA LEU A 148 20.83 -2.55 -3.64
C LEU A 148 19.75 -1.92 -2.79
N TYR A 149 19.78 -2.10 -1.46
CA TYR A 149 18.68 -1.73 -0.58
C TYR A 149 19.06 -0.77 0.54
N VAL A 150 18.10 0.02 0.97
CA VAL A 150 18.15 0.80 2.20
C VAL A 150 16.82 0.68 2.95
N ALA A 151 16.89 0.66 4.29
CA ALA A 151 15.71 0.67 5.17
C ALA A 151 15.52 2.03 5.88
N THR A 152 16.22 3.07 5.43
CA THR A 152 16.15 4.42 6.01
C THR A 152 15.59 5.43 5.02
N ILE A 153 14.72 6.33 5.51
CA ILE A 153 14.11 7.39 4.71
C ILE A 153 15.09 8.52 4.31
N SER A 154 16.32 8.51 4.79
CA SER A 154 17.32 9.52 4.45
C SER A 154 17.60 9.57 2.96
N LYS A 155 17.25 10.69 2.31
CA LYS A 155 17.47 10.89 0.86
C LYS A 155 18.94 10.75 0.48
N ALA A 156 19.86 11.18 1.34
CA ALA A 156 21.31 11.09 1.09
C ALA A 156 21.83 9.65 0.95
N LYS A 157 21.08 8.65 1.45
CA LYS A 157 21.46 7.23 1.40
C LYS A 157 20.75 6.44 0.31
N ARG A 158 19.87 7.08 -0.50
CA ARG A 158 19.02 6.40 -1.49
C ARG A 158 19.59 6.41 -2.92
N GLY A 159 20.64 7.16 -3.21
CA GLY A 159 21.19 7.25 -4.57
C GLY A 159 21.52 5.85 -5.12
N GLY A 160 20.92 5.49 -6.25
CA GLY A 160 21.11 4.19 -6.91
C GLY A 160 20.57 2.97 -6.16
N LYS A 161 19.80 3.14 -5.07
CA LYS A 161 19.28 2.06 -4.22
C LYS A 161 17.76 2.09 -4.14
N ILE A 162 17.18 0.96 -3.74
CA ILE A 162 15.73 0.84 -3.47
C ILE A 162 15.51 1.02 -1.96
N LEU A 163 14.65 1.97 -1.60
CA LEU A 163 14.14 2.05 -0.24
C LEU A 163 13.07 0.97 -0.07
N VAL A 164 13.26 0.09 0.91
CA VAL A 164 12.24 -0.82 1.40
C VAL A 164 11.51 -0.12 2.54
N ASP A 165 10.44 0.65 2.19
CA ASP A 165 9.69 1.44 3.15
C ASP A 165 8.68 0.55 3.91
N TYR A 166 8.92 0.39 5.19
CA TYR A 166 8.07 -0.33 6.15
C TYR A 166 7.17 0.60 6.98
N LEU A 167 7.29 1.92 6.84
CA LEU A 167 6.63 2.89 7.70
C LEU A 167 5.11 2.98 7.49
N ARG A 168 4.60 2.30 6.44
CA ARG A 168 3.15 2.15 6.24
C ARG A 168 2.49 1.28 7.32
N ASN A 169 3.26 0.52 8.09
CA ASN A 169 2.79 -0.45 9.07
C ASN A 169 2.74 0.12 10.48
N GLN A 170 2.05 1.23 10.65
CA GLN A 170 1.79 1.86 11.95
C GLN A 170 0.41 2.50 11.99
N ARG A 171 -0.14 2.64 13.19
CA ARG A 171 -1.46 3.24 13.39
C ARG A 171 -1.55 4.62 12.72
N GLY A 172 -2.61 4.84 11.95
CA GLY A 172 -2.83 6.10 11.25
C GLY A 172 -2.00 6.28 9.98
N ALA A 173 -1.04 5.40 9.69
CA ALA A 173 -0.35 5.43 8.42
C ALA A 173 -1.27 4.91 7.30
N THR A 174 -1.11 5.50 6.12
CA THR A 174 -1.91 5.18 4.95
C THR A 174 -1.04 4.74 3.78
N ALA A 175 -1.63 3.96 2.89
CA ALA A 175 -1.04 3.64 1.60
C ALA A 175 -2.12 3.74 0.52
N VAL A 176 -1.72 4.04 -0.72
CA VAL A 176 -2.67 4.11 -1.84
C VAL A 176 -3.41 2.78 -1.99
N ALA A 177 -4.73 2.84 -2.14
CA ALA A 177 -5.58 1.66 -2.33
C ALA A 177 -5.28 0.96 -3.66
N ALA A 178 -5.59 -0.34 -3.72
CA ALA A 178 -5.71 -1.04 -5.00
C ALA A 178 -6.77 -0.33 -5.87
N TYR A 179 -6.49 -0.23 -7.16
CA TYR A 179 -7.33 0.44 -8.17
C TYR A 179 -7.50 1.96 -8.00
N SER A 180 -6.88 2.58 -7.01
CA SER A 180 -6.90 4.03 -6.88
C SER A 180 -6.06 4.70 -7.95
N THR A 181 -6.61 5.76 -8.53
CA THR A 181 -5.86 6.69 -9.38
C THR A 181 -4.81 7.45 -8.56
N ARG A 182 -3.84 8.03 -9.26
CA ARG A 182 -2.83 8.91 -8.68
C ARG A 182 -2.91 10.30 -9.32
N ALA A 183 -2.82 11.32 -8.49
CA ALA A 183 -2.80 12.72 -8.91
C ALA A 183 -1.42 13.08 -9.51
N ARG A 184 -1.08 12.44 -10.62
CA ARG A 184 0.17 12.62 -11.39
C ARG A 184 -0.14 12.73 -12.87
N PRO A 185 0.74 13.33 -13.69
CA PRO A 185 0.59 13.32 -15.15
C PRO A 185 0.32 11.93 -15.68
N GLY A 186 -0.65 11.80 -16.59
CA GLY A 186 -1.12 10.52 -17.12
C GLY A 186 -2.10 9.76 -16.20
N ALA A 187 -2.44 10.31 -15.04
CA ALA A 187 -3.35 9.71 -14.07
C ALA A 187 -3.12 8.18 -13.91
N PRO A 188 -1.90 7.75 -13.50
CA PRO A 188 -1.61 6.34 -13.35
C PRO A 188 -2.46 5.72 -12.23
N VAL A 189 -2.62 4.40 -12.29
CA VAL A 189 -3.43 3.61 -11.37
C VAL A 189 -2.54 2.68 -10.55
N SER A 190 -2.85 2.57 -9.26
CA SER A 190 -2.25 1.59 -8.36
C SER A 190 -2.90 0.22 -8.58
N MET A 191 -2.36 -0.56 -9.52
CA MET A 191 -2.99 -1.73 -10.11
C MET A 191 -2.48 -3.03 -9.49
N PRO A 192 -3.36 -3.88 -8.91
CA PRO A 192 -3.02 -5.27 -8.60
C PRO A 192 -2.58 -6.03 -9.84
N VAL A 193 -1.54 -6.82 -9.71
CA VAL A 193 -0.98 -7.64 -10.80
C VAL A 193 -0.63 -9.03 -10.29
N GLU A 194 -0.66 -10.01 -11.18
CA GLU A 194 -0.14 -11.34 -10.88
C GLU A 194 1.38 -11.30 -10.81
N TRP A 195 1.97 -12.22 -10.04
CA TRP A 195 3.43 -12.31 -9.93
C TRP A 195 4.09 -12.66 -11.26
N GLU A 196 3.38 -13.39 -12.10
CA GLU A 196 3.79 -13.81 -13.45
C GLU A 196 3.80 -12.64 -14.43
N ASP A 197 2.95 -11.64 -14.21
CA ASP A 197 2.90 -10.41 -15.03
C ASP A 197 4.07 -9.46 -14.76
N LEU A 198 4.81 -9.65 -13.66
CA LEU A 198 5.99 -8.84 -13.35
C LEU A 198 7.13 -9.14 -14.32
N GLY A 199 7.22 -8.34 -15.35
CA GLY A 199 8.21 -8.44 -16.42
C GLY A 199 8.65 -7.08 -16.94
N PRO A 200 9.56 -7.06 -17.93
CA PRO A 200 10.11 -5.83 -18.50
C PRO A 200 9.03 -4.95 -19.15
N ASP A 201 7.93 -5.55 -19.62
CA ASP A 201 6.82 -4.84 -20.28
C ASP A 201 5.87 -4.16 -19.28
N LEU A 202 5.96 -4.51 -18.01
CA LEU A 202 5.21 -3.88 -16.92
C LEU A 202 6.02 -2.73 -16.34
N GLY A 203 5.98 -1.56 -16.97
CA GLY A 203 6.58 -0.36 -16.39
C GLY A 203 5.73 0.23 -15.24
N PRO A 204 6.30 1.09 -14.39
CA PRO A 204 5.63 1.66 -13.22
C PRO A 204 4.40 2.50 -13.56
N ALA A 205 4.31 3.05 -14.77
CA ALA A 205 3.19 3.86 -15.27
C ALA A 205 2.37 3.13 -16.35
N ARG A 206 2.44 1.79 -16.40
CA ARG A 206 1.73 0.97 -17.41
C ARG A 206 0.22 1.16 -17.37
N PHE A 207 -0.34 1.31 -16.19
CA PHE A 207 -1.78 1.44 -15.97
C PHE A 207 -2.15 2.89 -15.73
N THR A 208 -3.11 3.39 -16.51
CA THR A 208 -3.67 4.74 -16.43
C THR A 208 -5.19 4.65 -16.36
N VAL A 209 -5.86 5.76 -16.05
CA VAL A 209 -7.34 5.81 -16.04
C VAL A 209 -7.94 5.40 -17.39
N ASP A 210 -7.22 5.67 -18.50
CA ASP A 210 -7.73 5.40 -19.84
C ASP A 210 -7.69 3.91 -20.19
N ASN A 211 -6.61 3.19 -19.81
CA ASN A 211 -6.42 1.79 -20.22
C ASN A 211 -6.85 0.77 -19.15
N THR A 212 -6.91 1.16 -17.88
CA THR A 212 -7.25 0.26 -16.77
C THR A 212 -8.63 -0.39 -16.91
N PRO A 213 -9.73 0.30 -17.30
CA PRO A 213 -11.02 -0.34 -17.46
C PRO A 213 -11.01 -1.50 -18.46
N GLY A 214 -10.40 -1.29 -19.63
CA GLY A 214 -10.26 -2.34 -20.64
C GLY A 214 -9.39 -3.51 -20.16
N HIS A 215 -8.34 -3.20 -19.39
CA HIS A 215 -7.45 -4.21 -18.83
C HIS A 215 -8.13 -5.07 -17.76
N ILE A 216 -8.94 -4.47 -16.89
CA ILE A 216 -9.75 -5.18 -15.89
C ILE A 216 -10.79 -6.06 -16.59
N ALA A 217 -11.50 -5.54 -17.59
CA ALA A 217 -12.51 -6.28 -18.32
C ALA A 217 -11.95 -7.50 -19.09
N ALA A 218 -10.68 -7.46 -19.48
CA ALA A 218 -10.02 -8.57 -20.19
C ALA A 218 -9.46 -9.66 -19.27
N ARG A 219 -9.42 -9.44 -17.95
CA ARG A 219 -8.91 -10.42 -16.98
C ARG A 219 -9.93 -11.50 -16.67
N ALA A 220 -9.43 -12.70 -16.43
CA ALA A 220 -10.27 -13.84 -15.97
C ALA A 220 -10.65 -13.70 -14.49
N ALA A 221 -9.76 -13.11 -13.66
CA ALA A 221 -9.98 -12.92 -12.23
C ALA A 221 -9.24 -11.67 -11.73
N ASP A 222 -9.62 -11.18 -10.55
CA ASP A 222 -8.89 -10.15 -9.81
C ASP A 222 -7.66 -10.79 -9.15
N PRO A 223 -6.43 -10.27 -9.35
CA PRO A 223 -5.23 -10.75 -8.65
C PRO A 223 -5.35 -10.70 -7.12
N PHE A 224 -6.25 -9.90 -6.58
CA PHE A 224 -6.51 -9.79 -5.15
C PHE A 224 -7.78 -10.53 -4.70
N ALA A 225 -8.40 -11.36 -5.56
CA ALA A 225 -9.62 -12.10 -5.21
C ALA A 225 -9.48 -12.90 -3.90
N ASP A 226 -8.35 -13.57 -3.72
CA ASP A 226 -8.06 -14.40 -2.55
C ASP A 226 -7.37 -13.66 -1.40
N PHE A 227 -7.17 -12.33 -1.51
CA PHE A 227 -6.42 -11.55 -0.52
C PHE A 227 -6.94 -11.76 0.91
N ALA A 228 -8.24 -11.62 1.13
CA ALA A 228 -8.83 -11.78 2.46
C ALA A 228 -8.80 -13.25 2.93
N ALA A 229 -9.02 -14.21 2.03
CA ALA A 229 -9.02 -15.64 2.34
C ALA A 229 -7.62 -16.15 2.72
N ALA A 230 -6.58 -15.57 2.14
CA ALA A 230 -5.17 -15.91 2.41
C ALA A 230 -4.63 -15.31 3.73
N ALA A 231 -5.44 -14.59 4.50
CA ALA A 231 -5.00 -13.96 5.74
C ALA A 231 -4.49 -14.98 6.76
N ALA A 232 -3.28 -14.75 7.26
CA ALA A 232 -2.64 -15.56 8.27
C ALA A 232 -2.23 -14.73 9.51
N PRO A 233 -2.09 -15.33 10.70
CA PRO A 233 -1.57 -14.60 11.85
C PRO A 233 -0.09 -14.24 11.63
N LEU A 234 0.30 -13.03 11.99
CA LEU A 234 1.71 -12.68 12.04
C LEU A 234 2.39 -13.50 13.14
N ALA A 235 3.41 -14.28 12.76
CA ALA A 235 4.16 -15.05 13.74
C ALA A 235 4.80 -14.12 14.79
N ALA A 236 4.68 -14.48 16.06
CA ALA A 236 5.41 -13.78 17.10
C ALA A 236 6.93 -13.85 16.80
N PRO A 237 7.69 -12.77 16.97
CA PRO A 237 9.12 -12.80 16.77
C PRO A 237 9.70 -13.94 17.62
N SER A 238 10.37 -14.88 16.96
CA SER A 238 11.04 -15.97 17.69
C SER A 238 12.01 -15.33 18.68
N ARG A 239 11.81 -15.57 19.98
CA ARG A 239 12.79 -15.17 20.99
C ARG A 239 14.07 -15.91 20.66
N ARG A 240 15.04 -15.26 20.01
CA ARG A 240 16.39 -15.80 19.98
C ARG A 240 16.79 -16.03 21.43
N LYS A 241 16.89 -17.29 21.81
CA LYS A 241 17.54 -17.66 23.08
C LYS A 241 18.97 -17.10 22.97
N LYS A 242 19.31 -16.19 23.89
CA LYS A 242 20.68 -15.72 24.11
C LYS A 242 21.56 -16.88 24.58
#